data_421b36b0a79f211cb4a22d3ebd31fc46
#
_entry.id   421b36b0a79f211cb4a22d3ebd31fc46
#
_cell.length_a   1.000
_cell.length_b   1.000
_cell.length_c   1.000
_cell.angle_alpha   90.00
_cell.angle_beta   90.00
_cell.angle_gamma   90.00
#
_symmetry.space_group_name_H-M   'P 1'
#
loop_
_entity.id
_entity.type
_entity.pdbx_description
1 polymer ?
#
loop_
_entity_poly.entity_id
_entity_poly.type
_entity_poly.pdbx_seq_one_letter_code
_entity_poly.pdbx_strand_id
1 'polypeptide(L)'
;MEGGIFTKEKIHPGHQKWDVAISRQKPLYERESDIRSAFSRDYNRIIHCTAYRRLKHKTQVFFATSNDHICTRIEHVNHVTSISQTIATYLGLNTELTMAMAMGHDIGHAPFGHQGETILKEISQKELGKSFWHEKNSLRFVDKCETLEDPNGKDKNLNLTYAVRDGIICHCGEVDDLAIFPRKTVIDLESIEEPGKTQPYTWEACVVKIADKIAYLGRDIEDARTLKIIERSDLVMLIDTLKNLIKSKNISRKINNTILIHDFIINLCQHSSLKKGIKISPDRLEIMRALRKFNYDNIYNHSRLDNFKKYSELILKSIYNKLRSFYKGIDTIKELERYKENDMYLITLPLFSEWIKKYCKNSSIFTRIKK
;
A
#
# COMPACT_ATOMS: atom_id res chain seq x y z
N MET A 1 11.10 12.60 27.84
CA MET A 1 10.76 11.17 27.68
C MET A 1 12.07 10.42 27.57
N GLU A 2 12.31 9.46 28.43
CA GLU A 2 13.44 8.53 28.31
C GLU A 2 13.40 7.92 26.91
N GLY A 3 14.57 7.70 26.29
CA GLY A 3 14.67 7.22 24.90
C GLY A 3 13.90 5.91 24.72
N GLY A 4 13.17 5.77 23.63
CA GLY A 4 12.40 4.56 23.32
C GLY A 4 13.29 3.32 23.26
N ILE A 5 12.69 2.17 23.45
CA ILE A 5 13.39 0.87 23.63
C ILE A 5 14.24 0.46 22.42
N PHE A 6 13.95 1.01 21.21
CA PHE A 6 14.66 0.78 19.96
C PHE A 6 15.58 1.95 19.55
N THR A 7 15.82 2.93 20.41
CA THR A 7 16.61 4.14 20.06
C THR A 7 18.01 3.80 19.51
N LYS A 8 18.65 2.72 20.00
CA LYS A 8 19.96 2.27 19.51
C LYS A 8 19.91 1.65 18.10
N GLU A 9 18.75 1.22 17.67
CA GLU A 9 18.50 0.59 16.37
C GLU A 9 17.88 1.56 15.34
N LYS A 10 17.61 2.79 15.78
CA LYS A 10 17.13 3.86 14.92
C LYS A 10 18.09 4.09 13.75
N ILE A 11 17.59 4.16 12.54
CA ILE A 11 18.41 4.51 11.37
C ILE A 11 18.75 6.01 11.42
N HIS A 12 20.02 6.33 11.65
CA HIS A 12 20.55 7.70 11.76
C HIS A 12 22.04 7.73 11.34
N PRO A 13 22.64 8.91 11.09
CA PRO A 13 24.08 9.03 10.86
C PRO A 13 24.89 8.33 11.98
N GLY A 14 25.80 7.45 11.57
CA GLY A 14 26.60 6.63 12.50
C GLY A 14 26.02 5.26 12.86
N HIS A 15 24.76 4.95 12.49
CA HIS A 15 24.23 3.60 12.60
C HIS A 15 24.84 2.70 11.53
N GLN A 16 25.18 1.44 11.86
CA GLN A 16 25.86 0.48 10.95
C GLN A 16 25.15 0.26 9.60
N LYS A 17 23.83 0.48 9.54
CA LYS A 17 23.04 0.34 8.32
C LYS A 17 22.85 1.67 7.58
N TRP A 18 23.38 2.80 8.10
CA TRP A 18 23.08 4.13 7.60
C TRP A 18 23.43 4.31 6.13
N ASP A 19 24.68 4.02 5.74
CA ASP A 19 25.16 4.27 4.37
C ASP A 19 24.35 3.50 3.34
N VAL A 20 24.01 2.24 3.66
CA VAL A 20 23.14 1.42 2.82
C VAL A 20 21.71 1.99 2.82
N ALA A 21 21.18 2.35 3.98
CA ALA A 21 19.81 2.83 4.11
C ALA A 21 19.53 4.08 3.26
N ILE A 22 20.49 5.01 3.19
CA ILE A 22 20.38 6.24 2.40
C ILE A 22 20.85 6.09 0.95
N SER A 23 21.47 4.96 0.59
CA SER A 23 21.96 4.74 -0.76
C SER A 23 20.84 4.81 -1.80
N ARG A 24 21.13 5.29 -2.99
CA ARG A 24 20.21 5.43 -4.11
C ARG A 24 20.75 4.72 -5.34
N GLN A 25 19.85 4.35 -6.26
CA GLN A 25 20.27 3.71 -7.52
C GLN A 25 21.15 4.62 -8.39
N LYS A 26 20.94 5.94 -8.30
CA LYS A 26 21.71 6.99 -9.00
C LYS A 26 21.91 8.17 -8.06
N PRO A 27 22.95 8.99 -8.27
CA PRO A 27 23.08 10.23 -7.53
C PRO A 27 21.81 11.09 -7.69
N LEU A 28 21.32 11.61 -6.58
CA LEU A 28 20.24 12.60 -6.60
C LEU A 28 20.88 13.99 -6.64
N TYR A 29 20.27 14.89 -7.40
CA TYR A 29 20.71 16.29 -7.42
C TYR A 29 20.70 16.90 -6.02
N GLU A 30 21.66 17.73 -5.74
CA GLU A 30 21.74 18.52 -4.53
C GLU A 30 21.06 19.87 -4.72
N ARG A 31 20.54 20.42 -3.65
CA ARG A 31 20.04 21.79 -3.58
C ARG A 31 20.83 22.51 -2.51
N GLU A 32 21.28 23.70 -2.83
CA GLU A 32 21.94 24.56 -1.86
C GLU A 32 21.03 24.77 -0.63
N SER A 33 21.60 24.64 0.56
CA SER A 33 20.90 24.82 1.83
C SER A 33 19.69 23.89 2.05
N ASP A 34 19.69 22.69 1.46
CA ASP A 34 18.60 21.72 1.71
C ASP A 34 18.64 21.21 3.16
N ILE A 35 17.64 21.61 3.93
CA ILE A 35 17.50 21.24 5.35
C ILE A 35 16.85 19.87 5.57
N ARG A 36 16.38 19.22 4.51
CA ARG A 36 15.66 17.95 4.58
C ARG A 36 16.63 16.79 4.67
N SER A 37 16.31 15.81 5.52
CA SER A 37 17.00 14.52 5.51
C SER A 37 16.75 13.76 4.20
N ALA A 38 17.53 12.70 3.95
CA ALA A 38 17.34 11.82 2.80
C ALA A 38 15.91 11.23 2.78
N PHE A 39 15.36 10.87 3.94
CA PHE A 39 14.03 10.27 4.07
C PHE A 39 12.91 11.31 3.95
N SER A 40 13.11 12.52 4.48
CA SER A 40 12.18 13.63 4.27
C SER A 40 12.09 14.02 2.79
N ARG A 41 13.22 13.98 2.06
CA ARG A 41 13.22 14.15 0.59
C ARG A 41 12.42 13.06 -0.10
N ASP A 42 12.56 11.81 0.32
CA ASP A 42 11.81 10.67 -0.25
C ASP A 42 10.31 10.81 0.00
N TYR A 43 9.92 11.15 1.24
CA TYR A 43 8.53 11.45 1.57
C TYR A 43 7.93 12.50 0.64
N ASN A 44 8.63 13.63 0.45
CA ASN A 44 8.17 14.68 -0.45
C ASN A 44 8.08 14.21 -1.91
N ARG A 45 9.03 13.40 -2.38
CA ARG A 45 9.00 12.87 -3.75
C ARG A 45 7.80 11.95 -3.98
N ILE A 46 7.43 11.15 -2.97
CA ILE A 46 6.26 10.26 -3.03
C ILE A 46 4.96 11.06 -3.11
N ILE A 47 4.73 12.03 -2.22
CA ILE A 47 3.47 12.79 -2.22
C ILE A 47 3.27 13.66 -3.46
N HIS A 48 4.37 14.03 -4.13
CA HIS A 48 4.29 14.82 -5.37
C HIS A 48 4.14 13.98 -6.64
N CYS A 49 4.33 12.66 -6.59
CA CYS A 49 4.16 11.82 -7.77
C CYS A 49 2.69 11.61 -8.14
N THR A 50 2.44 11.29 -9.42
CA THR A 50 1.07 11.13 -9.92
C THR A 50 0.41 9.87 -9.41
N ALA A 51 1.17 8.79 -9.19
CA ALA A 51 0.62 7.54 -8.66
C ALA A 51 0.04 7.72 -7.26
N TYR A 52 0.70 8.49 -6.38
CA TYR A 52 0.15 8.83 -5.07
C TYR A 52 -1.16 9.61 -5.20
N ARG A 53 -1.21 10.64 -6.07
CA ARG A 53 -2.44 11.42 -6.30
C ARG A 53 -3.60 10.57 -6.81
N ARG A 54 -3.32 9.52 -7.59
CA ARG A 54 -4.36 8.59 -8.09
C ARG A 54 -4.99 7.72 -7.01
N LEU A 55 -4.34 7.56 -5.83
CA LEU A 55 -4.91 6.80 -4.72
C LEU A 55 -6.24 7.37 -4.23
N LYS A 56 -6.50 8.68 -4.40
CA LYS A 56 -7.78 9.30 -4.04
C LYS A 56 -8.99 8.73 -4.83
N HIS A 57 -8.75 8.19 -6.02
CA HIS A 57 -9.78 7.59 -6.88
C HIS A 57 -9.76 6.06 -6.87
N LYS A 58 -8.90 5.45 -6.04
CA LYS A 58 -8.91 4.02 -5.78
C LYS A 58 -9.61 3.78 -4.46
N THR A 59 -10.53 2.84 -4.44
CA THR A 59 -11.21 2.43 -3.21
C THR A 59 -10.41 1.41 -2.45
N GLN A 60 -10.64 1.33 -1.14
CA GLN A 60 -10.00 0.30 -0.32
C GLN A 60 -10.65 -1.06 -0.61
N VAL A 61 -11.93 -1.21 -0.32
CA VAL A 61 -12.70 -2.45 -0.51
C VAL A 61 -13.90 -2.22 -1.44
N PHE A 62 -14.66 -1.16 -1.23
CA PHE A 62 -15.96 -0.93 -1.88
C PHE A 62 -15.83 0.04 -3.05
N PHE A 63 -16.15 -0.44 -4.24
CA PHE A 63 -15.94 0.30 -5.48
C PHE A 63 -17.08 1.28 -5.80
N ALA A 64 -16.68 2.42 -6.41
CA ALA A 64 -17.59 3.39 -7.05
C ALA A 64 -18.75 3.83 -6.14
N THR A 65 -18.51 3.98 -4.85
CA THR A 65 -19.50 4.55 -3.96
C THR A 65 -19.62 6.04 -4.25
N SER A 66 -20.85 6.54 -4.34
CA SER A 66 -21.13 7.98 -4.36
C SER A 66 -21.06 8.60 -2.95
N ASN A 67 -20.66 7.84 -1.96
CA ASN A 67 -20.60 8.24 -0.57
C ASN A 67 -19.15 8.58 -0.19
N ASP A 68 -18.88 9.86 0.02
CA ASP A 68 -17.57 10.41 0.37
C ASP A 68 -17.06 9.96 1.76
N HIS A 69 -17.91 9.30 2.57
CA HIS A 69 -17.51 8.74 3.86
C HIS A 69 -16.86 7.35 3.78
N ILE A 70 -16.86 6.73 2.60
CA ILE A 70 -16.23 5.42 2.39
C ILE A 70 -14.73 5.60 2.11
N CYS A 71 -13.91 4.83 2.80
CA CYS A 71 -12.46 4.95 2.78
C CYS A 71 -11.87 4.75 1.37
N THR A 72 -11.13 5.74 0.92
CA THR A 72 -10.29 5.65 -0.27
C THR A 72 -8.89 5.14 0.08
N ARG A 73 -8.11 4.73 -0.92
CA ARG A 73 -6.72 4.29 -0.68
C ARG A 73 -5.83 5.39 -0.14
N ILE A 74 -6.04 6.63 -0.53
CA ILE A 74 -5.22 7.73 0.01
C ILE A 74 -5.50 7.94 1.50
N GLU A 75 -6.74 7.76 1.95
CA GLU A 75 -7.09 7.82 3.38
C GLU A 75 -6.48 6.65 4.14
N HIS A 76 -6.54 5.43 3.58
CA HIS A 76 -5.87 4.28 4.15
C HIS A 76 -4.36 4.52 4.33
N VAL A 77 -3.66 4.99 3.28
CA VAL A 77 -2.23 5.33 3.35
C VAL A 77 -1.95 6.37 4.43
N ASN A 78 -2.81 7.39 4.58
CA ASN A 78 -2.67 8.38 5.65
C ASN A 78 -2.88 7.77 7.04
N HIS A 79 -3.83 6.84 7.20
CA HIS A 79 -4.03 6.11 8.47
C HIS A 79 -2.81 5.25 8.82
N VAL A 80 -2.30 4.48 7.85
CA VAL A 80 -1.07 3.69 8.03
C VAL A 80 0.11 4.58 8.43
N THR A 81 0.25 5.74 7.78
CA THR A 81 1.32 6.69 8.08
C THR A 81 1.21 7.24 9.51
N SER A 82 0.02 7.62 9.94
CA SER A 82 -0.24 8.14 11.29
C SER A 82 0.02 7.09 12.38
N ILE A 83 -0.46 5.84 12.17
CA ILE A 83 -0.25 4.72 13.08
C ILE A 83 1.25 4.39 13.16
N SER A 84 1.91 4.28 12.02
CA SER A 84 3.35 3.98 11.93
C SER A 84 4.19 5.05 12.63
N GLN A 85 3.88 6.33 12.41
CA GLN A 85 4.56 7.45 13.06
C GLN A 85 4.40 7.38 14.59
N THR A 86 3.19 7.13 15.08
CA THR A 86 2.89 7.02 16.53
C THR A 86 3.71 5.90 17.15
N ILE A 87 3.73 4.72 16.55
CA ILE A 87 4.49 3.56 17.04
C ILE A 87 5.99 3.84 16.98
N ALA A 88 6.50 4.37 15.87
CA ALA A 88 7.92 4.68 15.70
C ALA A 88 8.40 5.72 16.70
N THR A 89 7.60 6.75 16.98
CA THR A 89 7.90 7.78 17.98
C THR A 89 8.03 7.16 19.37
N TYR A 90 7.07 6.33 19.77
CA TYR A 90 7.10 5.68 21.09
C TYR A 90 8.29 4.73 21.24
N LEU A 91 8.58 3.95 20.20
CA LEU A 91 9.68 2.98 20.21
C LEU A 91 11.07 3.64 20.05
N GLY A 92 11.16 4.91 19.67
CA GLY A 92 12.39 5.66 19.47
C GLY A 92 13.06 5.38 18.11
N LEU A 93 12.29 4.99 17.11
CA LEU A 93 12.73 4.73 15.73
C LEU A 93 12.73 6.02 14.88
N ASN A 94 13.23 5.94 13.63
CA ASN A 94 13.26 7.07 12.72
C ASN A 94 11.87 7.29 12.09
N THR A 95 11.18 8.33 12.55
CA THR A 95 9.83 8.66 12.10
C THR A 95 9.76 9.12 10.64
N GLU A 96 10.77 9.86 10.16
CA GLU A 96 10.80 10.30 8.75
C GLU A 96 10.93 9.13 7.80
N LEU A 97 11.82 8.17 8.11
CA LEU A 97 11.95 6.93 7.35
C LEU A 97 10.65 6.12 7.38
N THR A 98 10.06 5.97 8.56
CA THR A 98 8.80 5.22 8.75
C THR A 98 7.66 5.86 7.94
N MET A 99 7.54 7.18 7.99
CA MET A 99 6.51 7.92 7.24
C MET A 99 6.71 7.81 5.73
N ALA A 100 7.95 7.90 5.24
CA ALA A 100 8.24 7.78 3.81
C ALA A 100 7.87 6.39 3.26
N MET A 101 8.17 5.32 4.00
CA MET A 101 7.77 3.96 3.65
C MET A 101 6.24 3.80 3.64
N ALA A 102 5.58 4.24 4.72
CA ALA A 102 4.14 4.14 4.86
C ALA A 102 3.40 4.92 3.77
N MET A 103 3.91 6.10 3.38
CA MET A 103 3.32 6.90 2.31
C MET A 103 3.44 6.23 0.93
N GLY A 104 4.49 5.44 0.71
CA GLY A 104 4.77 4.79 -0.57
C GLY A 104 4.25 3.36 -0.71
N HIS A 105 3.81 2.71 0.38
CA HIS A 105 3.58 1.26 0.38
C HIS A 105 2.57 0.81 -0.68
N ASP A 106 1.47 1.52 -0.85
CA ASP A 106 0.32 1.16 -1.69
C ASP A 106 0.26 1.86 -3.05
N ILE A 107 1.33 2.59 -3.43
CA ILE A 107 1.36 3.45 -4.63
C ILE A 107 1.11 2.68 -5.93
N GLY A 108 1.56 1.43 -6.00
CA GLY A 108 1.40 0.51 -7.13
C GLY A 108 0.19 -0.42 -7.03
N HIS A 109 -0.73 -0.18 -6.10
CA HIS A 109 -1.91 -1.04 -5.95
C HIS A 109 -2.76 -1.07 -7.22
N ALA A 110 -3.29 -2.26 -7.55
CA ALA A 110 -4.10 -2.49 -8.73
C ALA A 110 -5.39 -1.62 -8.73
N PRO A 111 -5.92 -1.24 -9.90
CA PRO A 111 -7.29 -0.74 -9.98
C PRO A 111 -8.25 -1.83 -9.50
N PHE A 112 -9.36 -1.46 -8.89
CA PHE A 112 -10.35 -2.37 -8.30
C PHE A 112 -9.83 -3.19 -7.09
N GLY A 113 -8.82 -2.68 -6.39
CA GLY A 113 -8.34 -3.29 -5.15
C GLY A 113 -7.83 -4.72 -5.32
N HIS A 114 -8.05 -5.56 -4.32
CA HIS A 114 -7.63 -6.97 -4.35
C HIS A 114 -8.26 -7.80 -5.47
N GLN A 115 -9.48 -7.45 -5.89
CA GLN A 115 -10.09 -8.12 -7.05
C GLN A 115 -9.31 -7.86 -8.33
N GLY A 116 -8.90 -6.60 -8.55
CA GLY A 116 -8.06 -6.24 -9.69
C GLY A 116 -6.68 -6.89 -9.63
N GLU A 117 -6.11 -7.02 -8.43
CA GLU A 117 -4.85 -7.73 -8.23
C GLU A 117 -4.95 -9.20 -8.62
N THR A 118 -6.03 -9.88 -8.20
CA THR A 118 -6.30 -11.27 -8.57
C THR A 118 -6.38 -11.43 -10.09
N ILE A 119 -7.10 -10.55 -10.77
CA ILE A 119 -7.24 -10.58 -12.24
C ILE A 119 -5.90 -10.32 -12.93
N LEU A 120 -5.14 -9.33 -12.46
CA LEU A 120 -3.82 -9.03 -13.02
C LEU A 120 -2.81 -10.16 -12.76
N LYS A 121 -2.92 -10.84 -11.62
CA LYS A 121 -2.12 -12.03 -11.31
C LYS A 121 -2.41 -13.16 -12.29
N GLU A 122 -3.68 -13.45 -12.59
CA GLU A 122 -4.08 -14.44 -13.59
C GLU A 122 -3.51 -14.10 -14.97
N ILE A 123 -3.69 -12.84 -15.42
CA ILE A 123 -3.18 -12.37 -16.71
C ILE A 123 -1.65 -12.49 -16.74
N SER A 124 -0.95 -12.00 -15.73
CA SER A 124 0.51 -12.00 -15.65
C SER A 124 1.07 -13.43 -15.64
N GLN A 125 0.45 -14.31 -14.87
CA GLN A 125 0.87 -15.72 -14.81
C GLN A 125 0.70 -16.41 -16.17
N LYS A 126 -0.44 -16.16 -16.84
CA LYS A 126 -0.74 -16.75 -18.15
C LYS A 126 0.19 -16.25 -19.27
N GLU A 127 0.47 -14.94 -19.28
CA GLU A 127 1.15 -14.29 -20.40
C GLU A 127 2.67 -14.19 -20.22
N LEU A 128 3.14 -14.10 -18.97
CA LEU A 128 4.54 -13.83 -18.65
C LEU A 128 5.18 -14.93 -17.78
N GLY A 129 4.40 -15.90 -17.29
CA GLY A 129 4.87 -16.89 -16.33
C GLY A 129 5.28 -16.30 -14.97
N LYS A 130 4.86 -15.05 -14.68
CA LYS A 130 5.23 -14.31 -13.46
C LYS A 130 4.00 -13.88 -12.70
N SER A 131 4.07 -13.94 -11.37
CA SER A 131 2.99 -13.47 -10.51
C SER A 131 3.00 -11.93 -10.42
N PHE A 132 1.83 -11.32 -10.58
CA PHE A 132 1.62 -9.91 -10.24
C PHE A 132 1.29 -9.80 -8.75
N TRP A 133 1.86 -8.81 -8.05
CA TRP A 133 1.54 -8.42 -6.69
C TRP A 133 1.87 -6.94 -6.47
N HIS A 134 1.06 -6.27 -5.64
CA HIS A 134 1.06 -4.81 -5.60
C HIS A 134 2.32 -4.20 -5.01
N GLU A 135 3.01 -4.86 -4.08
CA GLU A 135 4.25 -4.36 -3.47
C GLU A 135 5.39 -4.30 -4.47
N LYS A 136 5.55 -5.34 -5.30
CA LYS A 136 6.52 -5.31 -6.40
C LYS A 136 6.16 -4.28 -7.44
N ASN A 137 4.87 -4.11 -7.70
CA ASN A 137 4.40 -3.06 -8.59
C ASN A 137 4.61 -1.67 -7.98
N SER A 138 4.47 -1.50 -6.65
CA SER A 138 4.81 -0.25 -5.95
C SER A 138 6.28 0.10 -6.11
N LEU A 139 7.18 -0.89 -5.93
CA LEU A 139 8.60 -0.71 -6.21
C LEU A 139 8.84 -0.32 -7.68
N ARG A 140 8.20 -1.00 -8.63
CA ARG A 140 8.31 -0.67 -10.06
C ARG A 140 7.83 0.75 -10.36
N PHE A 141 6.76 1.21 -9.72
CA PHE A 141 6.26 2.57 -9.91
C PHE A 141 7.30 3.59 -9.48
N VAL A 142 7.87 3.49 -8.30
CA VAL A 142 8.85 4.46 -7.79
C VAL A 142 10.19 4.41 -8.53
N ASP A 143 10.57 3.24 -9.05
CA ASP A 143 11.85 3.04 -9.72
C ASP A 143 11.82 3.33 -11.23
N LYS A 144 10.67 3.11 -11.89
CA LYS A 144 10.62 3.08 -13.38
C LYS A 144 9.48 3.89 -14.00
N CYS A 145 8.33 4.02 -13.32
CA CYS A 145 7.13 4.58 -13.95
C CYS A 145 6.84 6.02 -13.55
N GLU A 146 7.05 6.36 -12.27
CA GLU A 146 6.78 7.70 -11.77
C GLU A 146 8.00 8.58 -11.91
N THR A 147 7.79 9.80 -12.39
CA THR A 147 8.85 10.79 -12.60
C THR A 147 8.54 12.09 -11.89
N LEU A 148 9.58 12.81 -11.57
CA LEU A 148 9.56 14.20 -11.13
C LEU A 148 10.63 14.97 -11.88
N GLU A 149 10.31 16.18 -12.22
CA GLU A 149 11.24 17.10 -12.88
C GLU A 149 12.43 17.46 -11.97
N ASP A 150 13.64 17.36 -12.50
CA ASP A 150 14.85 17.81 -11.84
C ASP A 150 15.05 19.34 -12.01
N PRO A 151 16.03 19.96 -11.36
CA PRO A 151 16.27 21.41 -11.51
C PRO A 151 16.58 21.88 -12.94
N ASN A 152 16.91 20.96 -13.84
CA ASN A 152 17.19 21.24 -15.26
C ASN A 152 15.97 20.98 -16.17
N GLY A 153 14.80 20.77 -15.61
CA GLY A 153 13.58 20.48 -16.36
C GLY A 153 13.53 19.07 -16.96
N LYS A 154 14.35 18.12 -16.45
CA LYS A 154 14.36 16.74 -16.97
C LYS A 154 13.61 15.81 -16.03
N ASP A 155 12.72 15.04 -16.61
CA ASP A 155 12.03 13.97 -15.91
C ASP A 155 12.99 12.88 -15.42
N LYS A 156 12.95 12.60 -14.12
CA LYS A 156 13.73 11.55 -13.46
C LYS A 156 12.82 10.71 -12.59
N ASN A 157 13.07 9.39 -12.53
CA ASN A 157 12.36 8.51 -11.61
C ASN A 157 12.49 9.01 -10.16
N LEU A 158 11.68 8.47 -9.26
CA LEU A 158 11.68 8.95 -7.87
C LEU A 158 13.01 8.72 -7.17
N ASN A 159 13.82 7.77 -7.62
CA ASN A 159 15.17 7.49 -7.12
C ASN A 159 15.23 7.54 -5.58
N LEU A 160 14.33 6.79 -4.94
CA LEU A 160 14.21 6.72 -3.50
C LEU A 160 15.41 5.99 -2.88
N THR A 161 15.64 6.21 -1.60
CA THR A 161 16.67 5.51 -0.82
C THR A 161 16.37 4.02 -0.73
N TYR A 162 17.41 3.22 -0.53
CA TYR A 162 17.29 1.77 -0.39
C TYR A 162 16.31 1.38 0.72
N ALA A 163 16.41 2.02 1.89
CA ALA A 163 15.54 1.68 3.02
C ALA A 163 14.05 1.96 2.72
N VAL A 164 13.73 3.07 2.04
CA VAL A 164 12.33 3.37 1.67
C VAL A 164 11.83 2.38 0.62
N ARG A 165 12.62 2.06 -0.40
CA ARG A 165 12.29 1.06 -1.42
C ARG A 165 12.10 -0.33 -0.83
N ASP A 166 12.95 -0.71 0.12
CA ASP A 166 12.84 -1.95 0.88
C ASP A 166 11.55 -2.03 1.69
N GLY A 167 11.24 -0.96 2.45
CA GLY A 167 10.00 -0.87 3.19
C GLY A 167 8.75 -0.97 2.30
N ILE A 168 8.80 -0.38 1.11
CA ILE A 168 7.71 -0.47 0.13
C ILE A 168 7.49 -1.91 -0.36
N ILE A 169 8.53 -2.67 -0.71
CA ILE A 169 8.34 -4.03 -1.25
C ILE A 169 8.13 -5.08 -0.16
N CYS A 170 8.62 -4.85 1.05
CA CYS A 170 8.56 -5.83 2.15
C CYS A 170 7.45 -5.57 3.18
N HIS A 171 6.55 -4.57 2.96
CA HIS A 171 5.54 -4.21 3.94
C HIS A 171 4.46 -5.29 4.11
N CYS A 172 4.13 -6.02 3.07
CA CYS A 172 3.10 -7.04 3.10
C CYS A 172 3.64 -8.41 3.50
N GLY A 173 2.76 -9.30 3.60
CA GLY A 173 2.93 -10.66 4.02
C GLY A 173 2.08 -10.88 5.24
N GLU A 174 1.11 -11.76 5.08
CA GLU A 174 0.30 -12.27 6.17
C GLU A 174 1.18 -13.19 7.02
N VAL A 175 2.11 -12.56 7.71
CA VAL A 175 2.89 -13.31 8.68
C VAL A 175 1.99 -13.42 9.89
N ASP A 176 1.45 -14.60 10.10
CA ASP A 176 0.84 -14.99 11.38
C ASP A 176 1.92 -15.13 12.47
N ASP A 177 3.10 -14.59 12.21
CA ASP A 177 4.21 -14.62 13.13
C ASP A 177 3.91 -13.73 14.34
N LEU A 178 4.14 -14.30 15.49
CA LEU A 178 4.01 -13.63 16.77
C LEU A 178 4.96 -12.43 16.92
N ALA A 179 5.97 -12.33 16.06
CA ALA A 179 6.98 -11.27 16.12
C ALA A 179 7.65 -11.03 14.75
N ILE A 180 7.93 -9.76 14.45
CA ILE A 180 8.60 -9.34 13.22
C ILE A 180 10.00 -8.83 13.59
N PHE A 181 11.02 -9.34 12.88
CA PHE A 181 12.41 -8.93 13.00
C PHE A 181 12.93 -8.45 11.64
N PRO A 182 13.78 -7.42 11.61
CA PRO A 182 14.41 -7.03 10.37
C PRO A 182 15.48 -8.05 9.97
N ARG A 183 15.66 -8.25 8.66
CA ARG A 183 16.77 -9.04 8.14
C ARG A 183 18.10 -8.32 8.36
N LYS A 184 19.18 -9.11 8.39
CA LYS A 184 20.53 -8.59 8.60
C LYS A 184 21.22 -8.19 7.29
N THR A 185 20.92 -8.89 6.20
CA THR A 185 21.61 -8.76 4.92
C THR A 185 20.95 -7.80 3.97
N VAL A 186 21.74 -7.10 3.19
CA VAL A 186 21.30 -6.34 2.02
C VAL A 186 21.02 -7.31 0.89
N ILE A 187 19.96 -7.07 0.12
CA ILE A 187 19.58 -7.88 -1.03
C ILE A 187 19.24 -6.98 -2.22
N ASP A 188 19.30 -7.54 -3.42
CA ASP A 188 18.68 -6.90 -4.58
C ASP A 188 17.15 -7.00 -4.45
N LEU A 189 16.48 -5.84 -4.38
CA LEU A 189 15.03 -5.78 -4.20
C LEU A 189 14.27 -6.29 -5.44
N GLU A 190 14.87 -6.25 -6.62
CA GLU A 190 14.26 -6.80 -7.83
C GLU A 190 14.23 -8.35 -7.82
N SER A 191 15.14 -8.99 -7.05
CA SER A 191 15.20 -10.44 -6.91
C SER A 191 14.11 -11.04 -6.04
N ILE A 192 13.31 -10.22 -5.33
CA ILE A 192 12.20 -10.72 -4.54
C ILE A 192 11.09 -11.20 -5.47
N GLU A 193 10.77 -12.48 -5.41
CA GLU A 193 9.80 -13.12 -6.33
C GLU A 193 8.42 -13.33 -5.71
N GLU A 194 8.34 -13.42 -4.37
CA GLU A 194 7.11 -13.74 -3.66
C GLU A 194 6.82 -12.74 -2.54
N PRO A 195 5.55 -12.28 -2.42
CA PRO A 195 5.15 -11.38 -1.35
C PRO A 195 5.28 -12.06 0.02
N GLY A 196 5.67 -11.30 1.03
CA GLY A 196 5.66 -11.71 2.42
C GLY A 196 6.74 -12.67 2.87
N LYS A 197 7.54 -13.27 1.98
CA LYS A 197 8.62 -14.19 2.35
C LYS A 197 9.90 -13.50 2.79
N THR A 198 10.09 -12.26 2.37
CA THR A 198 11.28 -11.47 2.70
C THR A 198 10.96 -10.50 3.83
N GLN A 199 11.69 -10.61 4.95
CA GLN A 199 11.55 -9.64 6.03
C GLN A 199 12.16 -8.29 5.66
N PRO A 200 11.63 -7.17 6.15
CA PRO A 200 12.20 -5.84 5.93
C PRO A 200 13.64 -5.72 6.46
N TYR A 201 14.39 -4.75 5.94
CA TYR A 201 15.77 -4.49 6.36
C TYR A 201 15.90 -3.71 7.66
N THR A 202 14.90 -2.89 8.00
CA THR A 202 14.93 -1.98 9.15
C THR A 202 13.78 -2.24 10.12
N TRP A 203 13.94 -1.83 11.37
CA TRP A 203 12.88 -1.88 12.38
C TRP A 203 11.71 -0.95 12.03
N GLU A 204 12.01 0.18 11.41
CA GLU A 204 11.01 1.12 10.88
C GLU A 204 10.07 0.45 9.88
N ALA A 205 10.61 -0.35 8.97
CA ALA A 205 9.80 -1.09 8.00
C ALA A 205 8.99 -2.23 8.65
N CYS A 206 9.51 -2.86 9.72
CA CYS A 206 8.74 -3.82 10.52
C CYS A 206 7.50 -3.15 11.17
N VAL A 207 7.65 -1.88 11.60
CA VAL A 207 6.51 -1.08 12.13
C VAL A 207 5.47 -0.84 11.04
N VAL A 208 5.88 -0.41 9.84
CA VAL A 208 4.95 -0.17 8.72
C VAL A 208 4.17 -1.44 8.37
N LYS A 209 4.84 -2.59 8.33
CA LYS A 209 4.25 -3.90 8.03
C LYS A 209 3.09 -4.27 8.97
N ILE A 210 3.19 -3.96 10.26
CA ILE A 210 2.11 -4.23 11.22
C ILE A 210 1.07 -3.11 11.25
N ALA A 211 1.49 -1.86 11.05
CA ALA A 211 0.59 -0.71 11.05
C ALA A 211 -0.44 -0.77 9.92
N ASP A 212 -0.06 -1.27 8.75
CA ASP A 212 -0.98 -1.52 7.65
C ASP A 212 -2.12 -2.45 8.08
N LYS A 213 -1.81 -3.58 8.74
CA LYS A 213 -2.82 -4.51 9.26
C LYS A 213 -3.75 -3.87 10.28
N ILE A 214 -3.20 -3.08 11.19
CA ILE A 214 -3.99 -2.37 12.21
C ILE A 214 -4.96 -1.38 11.55
N ALA A 215 -4.54 -0.71 10.48
CA ALA A 215 -5.29 0.37 9.85
C ALA A 215 -6.60 -0.09 9.20
N TYR A 216 -6.63 -1.26 8.53
CA TYR A 216 -7.81 -1.66 7.75
C TYR A 216 -8.83 -2.48 8.54
N LEU A 217 -8.42 -3.21 9.59
CA LEU A 217 -9.28 -4.21 10.25
C LEU A 217 -10.63 -3.66 10.73
N GLY A 218 -10.61 -2.55 11.45
CA GLY A 218 -11.83 -1.93 11.96
C GLY A 218 -12.49 -0.99 10.95
N ARG A 219 -11.71 -0.39 10.04
CA ARG A 219 -12.22 0.53 9.05
C ARG A 219 -13.13 -0.15 8.05
N ASP A 220 -12.76 -1.33 7.56
CA ASP A 220 -13.57 -2.09 6.62
C ASP A 220 -14.92 -2.50 7.22
N ILE A 221 -14.98 -2.74 8.53
CA ILE A 221 -16.24 -3.01 9.25
C ILE A 221 -17.12 -1.76 9.29
N GLU A 222 -16.55 -0.58 9.57
CA GLU A 222 -17.31 0.69 9.58
C GLU A 222 -17.87 1.00 8.20
N ASP A 223 -17.08 0.84 7.15
CA ASP A 223 -17.49 1.06 5.77
C ASP A 223 -18.57 0.07 5.34
N ALA A 224 -18.41 -1.23 5.64
CA ALA A 224 -19.41 -2.27 5.37
C ALA A 224 -20.75 -1.99 6.06
N ARG A 225 -20.70 -1.50 7.29
CA ARG A 225 -21.90 -1.08 8.03
C ARG A 225 -22.56 0.14 7.38
N THR A 226 -21.78 1.15 6.97
CA THR A 226 -22.28 2.36 6.31
C THR A 226 -22.99 2.02 5.00
N LEU A 227 -22.45 1.05 4.26
CA LEU A 227 -23.00 0.52 3.01
C LEU A 227 -24.12 -0.52 3.22
N LYS A 228 -24.47 -0.83 4.47
CA LYS A 228 -25.46 -1.86 4.83
C LYS A 228 -25.14 -3.23 4.19
N ILE A 229 -23.87 -3.59 4.13
CA ILE A 229 -23.40 -4.93 3.71
C ILE A 229 -23.50 -5.88 4.88
N ILE A 230 -23.12 -5.41 6.07
CA ILE A 230 -23.29 -6.14 7.34
C ILE A 230 -24.41 -5.50 8.15
N GLU A 231 -25.16 -6.34 8.85
CA GLU A 231 -26.27 -5.95 9.70
C GLU A 231 -25.85 -5.84 11.17
N ARG A 232 -26.78 -5.35 11.99
CA ARG A 232 -26.56 -5.24 13.44
C ARG A 232 -26.34 -6.62 14.11
N SER A 233 -27.02 -7.63 13.61
CA SER A 233 -26.86 -9.02 14.05
C SER A 233 -25.45 -9.55 13.92
N ASP A 234 -24.81 -9.27 12.76
CA ASP A 234 -23.45 -9.68 12.46
C ASP A 234 -22.44 -9.03 13.42
N LEU A 235 -22.66 -7.73 13.73
CA LEU A 235 -21.85 -7.02 14.71
C LEU A 235 -22.03 -7.54 16.13
N VAL A 236 -23.24 -7.95 16.53
CA VAL A 236 -23.47 -8.56 17.84
C VAL A 236 -22.72 -9.88 17.94
N MET A 237 -22.80 -10.72 16.91
CA MET A 237 -22.08 -11.99 16.84
C MET A 237 -20.55 -11.79 16.90
N LEU A 238 -20.03 -10.78 16.21
CA LEU A 238 -18.61 -10.43 16.28
C LEU A 238 -18.21 -9.99 17.69
N ILE A 239 -19.00 -9.09 18.33
CA ILE A 239 -18.73 -8.61 19.69
C ILE A 239 -18.72 -9.79 20.67
N ASP A 240 -19.65 -10.71 20.58
CA ASP A 240 -19.72 -11.88 21.47
C ASP A 240 -18.55 -12.84 21.22
N THR A 241 -18.13 -13.02 19.97
CA THR A 241 -16.91 -13.76 19.63
C THR A 241 -15.68 -13.12 20.29
N LEU A 242 -15.53 -11.80 20.17
CA LEU A 242 -14.39 -11.07 20.75
C LEU A 242 -14.41 -11.11 22.28
N LYS A 243 -15.58 -11.03 22.94
CA LYS A 243 -15.69 -11.15 24.39
C LYS A 243 -15.27 -12.54 24.88
N ASN A 244 -15.60 -13.59 24.14
CA ASN A 244 -15.22 -14.95 24.50
C ASN A 244 -13.70 -15.19 24.37
N LEU A 245 -13.04 -14.53 23.40
CA LEU A 245 -11.59 -14.59 23.22
C LEU A 245 -10.83 -13.82 24.30
N ILE A 246 -11.41 -12.73 24.78
CA ILE A 246 -10.78 -11.90 25.81
C ILE A 246 -11.48 -12.17 27.13
N LYS A 247 -10.86 -12.96 28.00
CA LYS A 247 -11.30 -13.16 29.39
C LYS A 247 -11.35 -11.88 30.25
N SER A 248 -11.03 -10.73 29.66
CA SER A 248 -11.04 -9.40 30.27
C SER A 248 -12.39 -8.71 30.12
N LYS A 249 -12.94 -8.18 31.21
CA LYS A 249 -14.25 -7.52 31.26
C LYS A 249 -14.37 -6.17 30.54
N ASN A 250 -13.31 -5.70 29.85
CA ASN A 250 -13.21 -4.32 29.34
C ASN A 250 -13.34 -4.15 27.83
N ILE A 251 -13.99 -5.09 27.11
CA ILE A 251 -14.36 -4.77 25.72
C ILE A 251 -15.59 -3.88 25.72
N SER A 252 -15.47 -2.72 25.08
CA SER A 252 -16.59 -1.83 24.80
C SER A 252 -17.75 -2.62 24.14
N ARG A 253 -18.98 -2.31 24.55
CA ARG A 253 -20.21 -2.88 23.95
C ARG A 253 -20.38 -2.51 22.46
N LYS A 254 -19.48 -1.70 21.92
CA LYS A 254 -19.46 -1.28 20.50
C LYS A 254 -18.06 -1.50 19.92
N ILE A 255 -18.00 -2.18 18.78
CA ILE A 255 -16.78 -2.16 17.96
C ILE A 255 -16.66 -0.76 17.36
N ASN A 256 -15.56 -0.09 17.70
CA ASN A 256 -15.22 1.22 17.21
C ASN A 256 -13.77 1.15 16.70
N ASN A 257 -13.56 1.57 15.46
CA ASN A 257 -12.25 1.52 14.82
C ASN A 257 -11.18 2.28 15.63
N THR A 258 -11.53 3.44 16.19
CA THR A 258 -10.60 4.24 17.00
C THR A 258 -10.14 3.49 18.25
N ILE A 259 -11.05 2.78 18.93
CA ILE A 259 -10.73 1.98 20.13
C ILE A 259 -9.84 0.79 19.74
N LEU A 260 -10.14 0.11 18.63
CA LEU A 260 -9.33 -1.02 18.14
C LEU A 260 -7.91 -0.56 17.78
N ILE A 261 -7.77 0.52 17.02
CA ILE A 261 -6.47 1.09 16.65
C ILE A 261 -5.68 1.45 17.92
N HIS A 262 -6.30 2.16 18.87
CA HIS A 262 -5.67 2.54 20.13
C HIS A 262 -5.17 1.32 20.89
N ASP A 263 -6.02 0.30 21.09
CA ASP A 263 -5.68 -0.92 21.83
C ASP A 263 -4.51 -1.67 21.18
N PHE A 264 -4.54 -1.82 19.84
CA PHE A 264 -3.46 -2.49 19.11
C PHE A 264 -2.14 -1.70 19.18
N ILE A 265 -2.17 -0.37 19.05
CA ILE A 265 -0.96 0.47 19.16
C ILE A 265 -0.34 0.31 20.54
N ILE A 266 -1.11 0.50 21.61
CA ILE A 266 -0.61 0.41 22.98
C ILE A 266 -0.06 -1.00 23.27
N ASN A 267 -0.83 -2.03 22.90
CA ASN A 267 -0.42 -3.41 23.10
C ASN A 267 0.89 -3.74 22.38
N LEU A 268 1.01 -3.36 21.10
CA LEU A 268 2.22 -3.55 20.31
C LEU A 268 3.42 -2.83 20.94
N CYS A 269 3.26 -1.58 21.35
CA CYS A 269 4.31 -0.79 21.96
C CYS A 269 4.80 -1.41 23.28
N GLN A 270 3.89 -1.92 24.11
CA GLN A 270 4.22 -2.54 25.40
C GLN A 270 4.86 -3.92 25.28
N HIS A 271 4.57 -4.68 24.22
CA HIS A 271 5.05 -6.06 24.04
C HIS A 271 6.27 -6.17 23.13
N SER A 272 6.61 -5.11 22.36
CA SER A 272 7.77 -5.09 21.49
C SER A 272 9.07 -4.88 22.27
N SER A 273 10.15 -5.54 21.85
CA SER A 273 11.50 -5.31 22.36
C SER A 273 12.54 -5.85 21.37
N LEU A 274 13.81 -5.44 21.51
CA LEU A 274 14.90 -5.95 20.66
C LEU A 274 15.04 -7.47 20.70
N LYS A 275 14.76 -8.09 21.85
CA LYS A 275 14.80 -9.55 22.02
C LYS A 275 13.57 -10.26 21.49
N LYS A 276 12.41 -9.62 21.56
CA LYS A 276 11.10 -10.23 21.21
C LYS A 276 10.59 -9.81 19.84
N GLY A 277 11.24 -8.86 19.16
CA GLY A 277 10.78 -8.28 17.90
C GLY A 277 9.68 -7.23 18.07
N ILE A 278 9.17 -6.71 16.96
CA ILE A 278 7.91 -5.96 16.91
C ILE A 278 6.79 -6.98 17.07
N LYS A 279 6.01 -6.84 18.14
CA LYS A 279 5.14 -7.92 18.60
C LYS A 279 3.84 -7.43 19.21
N ILE A 280 2.76 -8.11 18.90
CA ILE A 280 1.47 -8.03 19.59
C ILE A 280 1.36 -9.20 20.58
N SER A 281 0.67 -9.01 21.71
CA SER A 281 0.40 -10.11 22.64
C SER A 281 -0.46 -11.21 22.00
N PRO A 282 -0.36 -12.48 22.47
CA PRO A 282 -1.12 -13.58 21.89
C PRO A 282 -2.63 -13.36 21.88
N ASP A 283 -3.19 -12.80 22.96
CA ASP A 283 -4.62 -12.49 23.07
C ASP A 283 -5.07 -11.43 22.05
N ARG A 284 -4.25 -10.40 21.80
CA ARG A 284 -4.53 -9.37 20.78
C ARG A 284 -4.33 -9.91 19.36
N LEU A 285 -3.43 -10.84 19.17
CA LEU A 285 -3.27 -11.54 17.88
C LEU A 285 -4.51 -12.38 17.56
N GLU A 286 -5.09 -13.06 18.56
CA GLU A 286 -6.37 -13.79 18.40
C GLU A 286 -7.51 -12.87 17.99
N ILE A 287 -7.60 -11.66 18.59
CA ILE A 287 -8.57 -10.63 18.18
C ILE A 287 -8.34 -10.23 16.72
N MET A 288 -7.11 -9.94 16.34
CA MET A 288 -6.76 -9.55 14.97
C MET A 288 -7.17 -10.65 13.97
N ARG A 289 -6.92 -11.91 14.30
CA ARG A 289 -7.34 -13.07 13.50
C ARG A 289 -8.86 -13.18 13.39
N ALA A 290 -9.58 -12.99 14.49
CA ALA A 290 -11.04 -13.03 14.51
C ALA A 290 -11.65 -11.90 13.65
N LEU A 291 -11.12 -10.66 13.77
CA LEU A 291 -11.55 -9.53 12.95
C LEU A 291 -11.27 -9.80 11.46
N ARG A 292 -10.08 -10.29 11.12
CA ARG A 292 -9.74 -10.65 9.75
C ARG A 292 -10.66 -11.72 9.18
N LYS A 293 -10.89 -12.78 9.94
CA LYS A 293 -11.82 -13.84 9.55
C LYS A 293 -13.22 -13.29 9.31
N PHE A 294 -13.72 -12.44 10.21
CA PHE A 294 -15.01 -11.80 10.06
C PHE A 294 -15.09 -10.98 8.78
N ASN A 295 -14.06 -10.16 8.47
CA ASN A 295 -14.00 -9.36 7.26
C ASN A 295 -14.02 -10.24 5.99
N TYR A 296 -13.30 -11.36 5.99
CA TYR A 296 -13.32 -12.31 4.88
C TYR A 296 -14.70 -12.94 4.68
N ASP A 297 -15.30 -13.45 5.76
CA ASP A 297 -16.53 -14.23 5.68
C ASP A 297 -17.76 -13.34 5.39
N ASN A 298 -17.81 -12.13 5.96
CA ASN A 298 -19.03 -11.32 5.93
C ASN A 298 -18.92 -10.07 5.04
N ILE A 299 -17.68 -9.65 4.68
CA ILE A 299 -17.48 -8.43 3.87
C ILE A 299 -16.93 -8.80 2.48
N TYR A 300 -15.70 -9.34 2.40
CA TYR A 300 -15.02 -9.51 1.10
C TYR A 300 -15.67 -10.60 0.23
N ASN A 301 -16.30 -11.59 0.83
CA ASN A 301 -17.02 -12.66 0.13
C ASN A 301 -18.53 -12.44 0.07
N HIS A 302 -19.01 -11.26 0.45
CA HIS A 302 -20.44 -10.97 0.43
C HIS A 302 -20.99 -10.93 -1.00
N SER A 303 -22.16 -11.57 -1.25
CA SER A 303 -22.77 -11.72 -2.58
C SER A 303 -23.07 -10.41 -3.30
N ARG A 304 -23.35 -9.32 -2.57
CA ARG A 304 -23.51 -7.98 -3.15
C ARG A 304 -22.27 -7.48 -3.89
N LEU A 305 -21.09 -8.04 -3.62
CA LEU A 305 -19.85 -7.72 -4.33
C LEU A 305 -19.63 -8.56 -5.60
N ASP A 306 -20.44 -9.59 -5.85
CA ASP A 306 -20.22 -10.50 -6.98
C ASP A 306 -20.40 -9.81 -8.34
N ASN A 307 -21.37 -8.92 -8.47
CA ASN A 307 -21.55 -8.13 -9.69
C ASN A 307 -20.37 -7.19 -9.93
N PHE A 308 -19.82 -6.61 -8.85
CA PHE A 308 -18.63 -5.80 -8.92
C PHE A 308 -17.40 -6.61 -9.35
N LYS A 309 -17.21 -7.83 -8.82
CA LYS A 309 -16.12 -8.73 -9.21
C LYS A 309 -16.19 -9.04 -10.71
N LYS A 310 -17.39 -9.39 -11.23
CA LYS A 310 -17.62 -9.64 -12.65
C LYS A 310 -17.37 -8.41 -13.52
N TYR A 311 -17.80 -7.24 -13.06
CA TYR A 311 -17.59 -5.97 -13.76
C TYR A 311 -16.10 -5.61 -13.84
N SER A 312 -15.36 -5.75 -12.74
CA SER A 312 -13.91 -5.51 -12.69
C SER A 312 -13.16 -6.44 -13.64
N GLU A 313 -13.54 -7.71 -13.66
CA GLU A 313 -12.96 -8.71 -14.55
C GLU A 313 -13.21 -8.37 -16.02
N LEU A 314 -14.45 -8.03 -16.38
CA LEU A 314 -14.82 -7.64 -17.74
C LEU A 314 -13.99 -6.43 -18.20
N ILE A 315 -13.88 -5.39 -17.38
CA ILE A 315 -13.13 -4.18 -17.73
C ILE A 315 -11.65 -4.49 -17.90
N LEU A 316 -11.01 -5.10 -16.90
CA LEU A 316 -9.56 -5.34 -16.94
C LEU A 316 -9.17 -6.27 -18.09
N LYS A 317 -9.90 -7.37 -18.29
CA LYS A 317 -9.65 -8.29 -19.40
C LYS A 317 -9.91 -7.64 -20.76
N SER A 318 -10.94 -6.80 -20.88
CA SER A 318 -11.24 -6.09 -22.13
C SER A 318 -10.15 -5.07 -22.48
N ILE A 319 -9.71 -4.26 -21.49
CA ILE A 319 -8.62 -3.31 -21.69
C ILE A 319 -7.33 -4.04 -22.04
N TYR A 320 -6.99 -5.09 -21.30
CA TYR A 320 -5.81 -5.90 -21.54
C TYR A 320 -5.81 -6.48 -22.96
N ASN A 321 -6.87 -7.18 -23.35
CA ASN A 321 -6.99 -7.79 -24.68
C ASN A 321 -6.88 -6.74 -25.79
N LYS A 322 -7.46 -5.57 -25.57
CA LYS A 322 -7.40 -4.48 -26.53
C LYS A 322 -5.97 -3.93 -26.66
N LEU A 323 -5.31 -3.63 -25.54
CA LEU A 323 -3.90 -3.18 -25.55
C LEU A 323 -2.99 -4.23 -26.17
N ARG A 324 -3.18 -5.51 -25.84
CA ARG A 324 -2.42 -6.61 -26.43
C ARG A 324 -2.59 -6.69 -27.96
N SER A 325 -3.79 -6.43 -28.48
CA SER A 325 -4.04 -6.44 -29.92
C SER A 325 -3.28 -5.35 -30.69
N PHE A 326 -2.86 -4.30 -29.99
CA PHE A 326 -2.06 -3.19 -30.57
C PHE A 326 -0.58 -3.34 -30.36
N TYR A 327 -0.18 -4.15 -29.38
CA TYR A 327 1.23 -4.30 -29.04
C TYR A 327 1.98 -5.00 -30.18
N LYS A 328 2.82 -4.23 -30.87
CA LYS A 328 3.70 -4.67 -31.95
C LYS A 328 5.19 -4.62 -31.55
N GLY A 329 5.46 -4.82 -30.25
CA GLY A 329 6.83 -4.76 -29.72
C GLY A 329 7.29 -3.37 -29.33
N ILE A 330 8.60 -3.13 -29.47
CA ILE A 330 9.28 -1.92 -28.98
C ILE A 330 8.75 -0.62 -29.62
N ASP A 331 8.27 -0.69 -30.86
CA ASP A 331 7.76 0.49 -31.57
C ASP A 331 6.47 1.02 -30.96
N THR A 332 5.60 0.13 -30.45
CA THR A 332 4.41 0.53 -29.71
C THR A 332 4.80 1.24 -28.40
N ILE A 333 5.84 0.76 -27.71
CA ILE A 333 6.35 1.39 -26.48
C ILE A 333 6.90 2.78 -26.80
N LYS A 334 7.73 2.91 -27.84
CA LYS A 334 8.26 4.19 -28.29
C LYS A 334 7.17 5.21 -28.68
N GLU A 335 6.13 4.74 -29.35
CA GLU A 335 4.98 5.58 -29.68
C GLU A 335 4.26 6.08 -28.42
N LEU A 336 4.06 5.21 -27.42
CA LEU A 336 3.49 5.58 -26.13
C LEU A 336 4.38 6.54 -25.34
N GLU A 337 5.70 6.37 -25.40
CA GLU A 337 6.69 7.26 -24.76
C GLU A 337 6.68 8.65 -25.40
N ARG A 338 6.53 8.77 -26.72
CA ARG A 338 6.37 10.07 -27.41
C ARG A 338 5.18 10.87 -26.91
N TYR A 339 4.08 10.21 -26.54
CA TYR A 339 2.92 10.85 -25.92
C TYR A 339 3.19 11.25 -24.46
N LYS A 340 4.13 10.58 -23.78
CA LYS A 340 4.58 10.93 -22.43
C LYS A 340 5.54 12.13 -22.42
N GLU A 341 6.43 12.24 -23.40
CA GLU A 341 7.43 13.28 -23.51
C GLU A 341 6.85 14.66 -23.89
N ASN A 342 5.66 14.72 -24.45
CA ASN A 342 5.05 15.95 -24.95
C ASN A 342 4.25 16.72 -23.89
N ASP A 343 4.65 16.74 -22.64
CA ASP A 343 4.15 17.58 -21.52
C ASP A 343 2.62 17.67 -21.33
N MET A 344 1.90 16.69 -21.80
CA MET A 344 0.46 16.79 -22.00
C MET A 344 -0.32 15.92 -21.03
N TYR A 345 0.16 15.78 -19.79
CA TYR A 345 -0.55 15.01 -18.75
C TYR A 345 -1.98 15.54 -18.48
N LEU A 346 -2.23 16.81 -18.73
CA LEU A 346 -3.58 17.41 -18.66
C LEU A 346 -4.37 17.29 -19.97
N ILE A 347 -3.72 16.97 -21.07
CA ILE A 347 -4.31 16.81 -22.41
C ILE A 347 -4.32 15.33 -22.82
N THR A 348 -3.68 14.44 -22.07
CA THR A 348 -3.61 13.00 -22.41
C THR A 348 -4.93 12.27 -22.36
N LEU A 349 -5.93 12.73 -21.62
CA LEU A 349 -7.28 12.15 -21.72
C LEU A 349 -7.89 12.32 -23.11
N PRO A 350 -7.86 13.50 -23.76
CA PRO A 350 -8.26 13.65 -25.15
C PRO A 350 -7.34 12.93 -26.12
N LEU A 351 -6.01 13.01 -25.98
CA LEU A 351 -5.07 12.36 -26.89
C LEU A 351 -5.05 10.84 -26.72
N PHE A 352 -5.15 10.33 -25.51
CA PHE A 352 -5.35 8.90 -25.28
C PHE A 352 -6.70 8.45 -25.83
N SER A 353 -7.73 9.27 -25.70
CA SER A 353 -9.05 9.05 -26.32
C SER A 353 -8.98 9.09 -27.85
N GLU A 354 -8.18 9.99 -28.45
CA GLU A 354 -7.95 10.05 -29.88
C GLU A 354 -7.05 8.91 -30.37
N TRP A 355 -6.01 8.57 -29.63
CA TRP A 355 -5.18 7.40 -29.90
C TRP A 355 -6.01 6.12 -29.87
N ILE A 356 -6.84 5.94 -28.82
CA ILE A 356 -7.77 4.82 -28.76
C ILE A 356 -8.78 4.88 -29.91
N LYS A 357 -9.32 6.04 -30.29
CA LYS A 357 -10.23 6.18 -31.44
C LYS A 357 -9.54 5.82 -32.75
N LYS A 358 -8.29 6.26 -32.94
CA LYS A 358 -7.47 5.96 -34.11
C LYS A 358 -7.22 4.46 -34.28
N TYR A 359 -6.93 3.76 -33.17
CA TYR A 359 -6.60 2.33 -33.18
C TYR A 359 -7.78 1.43 -32.82
N CYS A 360 -8.90 1.98 -32.32
CA CYS A 360 -10.10 1.26 -31.91
C CYS A 360 -11.33 1.65 -32.72
N LYS A 361 -11.23 1.71 -34.04
CA LYS A 361 -12.29 2.19 -34.94
C LYS A 361 -13.70 1.60 -34.73
N ASN A 362 -13.89 0.58 -33.90
CA ASN A 362 -15.18 -0.11 -33.70
C ASN A 362 -15.45 -0.51 -32.23
N SER A 363 -15.08 0.27 -31.20
CA SER A 363 -15.36 -0.17 -29.85
C SER A 363 -16.61 0.49 -29.24
N SER A 364 -17.67 -0.28 -29.13
CA SER A 364 -18.86 -0.02 -28.29
C SER A 364 -18.53 0.13 -26.78
N ILE A 365 -17.28 -0.06 -26.37
CA ILE A 365 -16.82 0.03 -24.98
C ILE A 365 -16.91 1.47 -24.47
N PHE A 366 -16.57 2.48 -25.27
CA PHE A 366 -16.62 3.89 -24.86
C PHE A 366 -18.03 4.46 -24.75
N THR A 367 -19.00 3.92 -25.47
CA THR A 367 -20.40 4.34 -25.38
C THR A 367 -21.06 3.88 -24.08
N ARG A 368 -20.53 2.81 -23.44
CA ARG A 368 -21.00 2.29 -22.15
C ARG A 368 -20.35 2.95 -20.92
N ILE A 369 -19.22 3.62 -21.09
CA ILE A 369 -18.52 4.33 -19.99
C ILE A 369 -19.09 5.75 -19.81
N LYS A 370 -19.83 6.29 -20.80
CA LYS A 370 -20.51 7.60 -20.71
C LYS A 370 -21.93 7.54 -20.16
N LYS A 371 -22.46 6.39 -19.85
CA LYS A 371 -23.70 6.18 -19.11
C LYS A 371 -23.41 5.53 -17.76
#